data_3f234ba2a99653d8fd59b6446eeff929
#
_entry.id   3f234ba2a99653d8fd59b6446eeff929
#
_cell.length_a   1.000
_cell.length_b   1.000
_cell.length_c   1.000
_cell.angle_alpha   90.00
_cell.angle_beta   90.00
_cell.angle_gamma   90.00
#
_symmetry.space_group_name_H-M   'P 1'
#
loop_
_entity.id
_entity.type
_entity.pdbx_description
1 polymer ?
#
loop_
_entity_poly.entity_id
_entity_poly.type
_entity_poly.pdbx_seq_one_letter_code
_entity_poly.pdbx_strand_id
1 'polypeptide(L)'
;MSEDEESPLKFPCQFPIKAMGKSDRELDMIVVEIIRKHAPDLGEGAVYNRDSKQGNYTSVTVVVNATSRKQLDAIYQDLVDCEAVIMAL
;
A
#
# COMPACT_ATOMS: atom_id res chain seq x y z
N MET A 1 -14.36 -7.04 -24.00
CA MET A 1 -14.73 -6.86 -22.60
C MET A 1 -13.58 -6.21 -21.86
N SER A 2 -13.85 -5.13 -21.15
CA SER A 2 -12.79 -4.44 -20.43
C SER A 2 -12.46 -5.17 -19.13
N GLU A 3 -11.22 -4.98 -18.65
CA GLU A 3 -10.84 -5.54 -17.35
C GLU A 3 -11.69 -5.00 -16.22
N ASP A 4 -12.18 -3.77 -16.35
CA ASP A 4 -13.01 -3.15 -15.33
C ASP A 4 -14.33 -3.87 -15.15
N GLU A 5 -14.86 -4.45 -16.20
CA GLU A 5 -16.11 -5.21 -16.13
C GLU A 5 -15.94 -6.54 -15.38
N GLU A 6 -14.73 -7.09 -15.43
CA GLU A 6 -14.43 -8.35 -14.75
C GLU A 6 -13.91 -8.14 -13.34
N SER A 7 -13.47 -6.93 -13.03
CA SER A 7 -12.92 -6.61 -11.71
C SER A 7 -14.05 -6.49 -10.69
N PRO A 8 -13.87 -7.07 -9.49
CA PRO A 8 -14.83 -6.86 -8.40
C PRO A 8 -14.79 -5.45 -7.84
N LEU A 9 -13.78 -4.67 -8.22
CA LEU A 9 -13.60 -3.32 -7.71
C LEU A 9 -14.37 -2.31 -8.55
N LYS A 10 -15.02 -1.40 -7.86
CA LYS A 10 -15.69 -0.27 -8.48
C LYS A 10 -15.00 1.00 -8.03
N PHE A 11 -14.55 1.80 -8.96
CA PHE A 11 -13.82 3.03 -8.66
C PHE A 11 -14.73 4.24 -8.71
N PRO A 12 -14.51 5.25 -7.85
CA PRO A 12 -13.50 5.25 -6.78
C PRO A 12 -13.92 4.36 -5.60
N CYS A 13 -12.94 3.84 -4.89
CA CYS A 13 -13.20 3.02 -3.71
C CYS A 13 -12.04 3.10 -2.74
N GLN A 14 -12.30 2.76 -1.48
CA GLN A 14 -11.25 2.63 -0.49
C GLN A 14 -10.67 1.23 -0.60
N PHE A 15 -9.36 1.16 -0.74
CA PHE A 15 -8.67 -0.11 -0.95
C PHE A 15 -7.51 -0.23 0.02
N PRO A 16 -7.47 -1.27 0.86
CA PRO A 16 -6.37 -1.48 1.78
C PRO A 16 -5.17 -2.11 1.07
N ILE A 17 -4.02 -1.48 1.21
CA ILE A 17 -2.76 -2.00 0.70
C ILE A 17 -1.89 -2.34 1.89
N LYS A 18 -1.37 -3.56 1.92
CA LYS A 18 -0.56 -4.03 3.01
C LYS A 18 0.86 -4.31 2.52
N ALA A 19 1.84 -3.75 3.22
CA ALA A 19 3.24 -3.96 2.93
C ALA A 19 3.93 -4.47 4.18
N MET A 20 4.87 -5.39 4.02
CA MET A 20 5.61 -5.96 5.12
C MET A 20 7.11 -5.79 4.88
N GLY A 21 7.84 -5.54 5.95
CA GLY A 21 9.29 -5.37 5.89
C GLY A 21 9.91 -5.50 7.27
N LYS A 22 11.22 -5.30 7.35
CA LYS A 22 11.92 -5.36 8.62
C LYS A 22 11.63 -4.14 9.46
N SER A 23 11.48 -4.34 10.75
CA SER A 23 11.09 -3.28 11.70
C SER A 23 12.10 -2.15 11.83
N ASP A 24 13.36 -2.38 11.48
CA ASP A 24 14.41 -1.39 11.61
C ASP A 24 14.46 -0.37 10.47
N ARG A 25 13.52 -0.44 9.52
CA ARG A 25 13.57 0.37 8.30
C ARG A 25 12.61 1.55 8.27
N GLU A 26 11.91 1.83 9.37
CA GLU A 26 10.86 2.85 9.39
C GLU A 26 9.88 2.65 8.22
N LEU A 27 9.42 1.44 8.09
CA LEU A 27 8.65 1.00 6.94
C LEU A 27 7.40 1.83 6.68
N ASP A 28 6.74 2.29 7.76
CA ASP A 28 5.54 3.10 7.64
C ASP A 28 5.79 4.39 6.86
N MET A 29 6.91 5.06 7.14
CA MET A 29 7.27 6.29 6.44
C MET A 29 7.57 6.01 4.97
N ILE A 30 8.30 4.94 4.71
CA ILE A 30 8.68 4.54 3.35
C ILE A 30 7.44 4.22 2.52
N VAL A 31 6.55 3.40 3.07
CA VAL A 31 5.33 2.98 2.37
C VAL A 31 4.41 4.16 2.09
N VAL A 32 4.22 5.03 3.09
CA VAL A 32 3.37 6.20 2.92
C VAL A 32 3.92 7.12 1.84
N GLU A 33 5.23 7.33 1.82
CA GLU A 33 5.86 8.19 0.83
C GLU A 33 5.65 7.64 -0.59
N ILE A 34 5.81 6.34 -0.75
CA ILE A 34 5.59 5.68 -2.04
C ILE A 34 4.14 5.86 -2.49
N ILE A 35 3.19 5.59 -1.60
CA ILE A 35 1.78 5.64 -1.94
C ILE A 35 1.32 7.08 -2.23
N ARG A 36 1.85 8.07 -1.52
CA ARG A 36 1.49 9.46 -1.75
C ARG A 36 1.86 9.98 -3.13
N LYS A 37 2.84 9.38 -3.77
CA LYS A 37 3.19 9.75 -5.14
C LYS A 37 2.03 9.47 -6.10
N HIS A 38 1.22 8.48 -5.77
CA HIS A 38 0.10 8.05 -6.61
C HIS A 38 -1.26 8.46 -6.03
N ALA A 39 -1.28 8.75 -4.73
CA ALA A 39 -2.51 9.12 -4.01
C ALA A 39 -2.20 10.29 -3.06
N PRO A 40 -2.04 11.51 -3.59
CA PRO A 40 -1.61 12.66 -2.78
C PRO A 40 -2.64 13.10 -1.73
N ASP A 41 -3.87 12.66 -1.85
CA ASP A 41 -4.93 12.96 -0.88
C ASP A 41 -4.93 12.01 0.33
N LEU A 42 -3.94 11.15 0.44
CA LEU A 42 -3.84 10.19 1.54
C LEU A 42 -3.76 10.90 2.89
N GLY A 43 -4.68 10.56 3.80
CA GLY A 43 -4.70 11.11 5.15
C GLY A 43 -3.91 10.25 6.12
N GLU A 44 -3.46 10.86 7.23
CA GLU A 44 -2.68 10.14 8.25
C GLU A 44 -3.48 9.05 8.94
N GLY A 45 -4.78 9.24 9.09
CA GLY A 45 -5.66 8.25 9.72
C GLY A 45 -5.84 6.99 8.91
N ALA A 46 -5.34 6.96 7.67
CA ALA A 46 -5.46 5.81 6.79
C ALA A 46 -4.30 4.82 6.93
N VAL A 47 -3.37 5.07 7.84
CA VAL A 47 -2.15 4.27 8.00
C VAL A 47 -2.19 3.49 9.31
N TYR A 48 -2.02 2.19 9.23
CA TYR A 48 -2.01 1.30 10.40
C TYR A 48 -0.74 0.47 10.40
N ASN A 49 -0.01 0.50 11.52
CA ASN A 49 1.21 -0.27 11.69
C ASN A 49 0.99 -1.41 12.66
N ARG A 50 1.62 -2.53 12.38
CA ARG A 50 1.57 -3.67 13.28
C ARG A 50 2.90 -4.42 13.24
N ASP A 51 3.51 -4.58 14.42
CA ASP A 51 4.75 -5.33 14.53
C ASP A 51 4.46 -6.81 14.75
N SER A 52 5.38 -7.66 14.29
CA SER A 52 5.30 -9.08 14.57
C SER A 52 5.55 -9.32 16.07
N LYS A 53 5.18 -10.50 16.55
CA LYS A 53 5.36 -10.85 17.96
C LYS A 53 6.80 -10.73 18.43
N GLN A 54 7.74 -10.99 17.53
CA GLN A 54 9.17 -10.94 17.84
C GLN A 54 9.78 -9.59 17.56
N GLY A 55 9.02 -8.66 17.00
CA GLY A 55 9.50 -7.33 16.70
C GLY A 55 10.46 -7.25 15.52
N ASN A 56 10.64 -8.33 14.76
CA ASN A 56 11.57 -8.38 13.62
C ASN A 56 10.96 -7.80 12.35
N TYR A 57 9.66 -7.87 12.21
CA TYR A 57 8.95 -7.45 11.02
C TYR A 57 7.82 -6.50 11.37
N THR A 58 7.56 -5.58 10.47
CA THR A 58 6.45 -4.64 10.59
C THR A 58 5.54 -4.80 9.39
N SER A 59 4.25 -4.75 9.65
CA SER A 59 3.23 -4.73 8.62
C SER A 59 2.58 -3.36 8.63
N VAL A 60 2.51 -2.73 7.47
CA VAL A 60 1.91 -1.40 7.30
C VAL A 60 0.70 -1.56 6.39
N THR A 61 -0.47 -1.19 6.89
CA THR A 61 -1.69 -1.20 6.09
C THR A 61 -2.07 0.23 5.80
N VAL A 62 -2.27 0.55 4.54
CA VAL A 62 -2.64 1.90 4.11
C VAL A 62 -3.93 1.80 3.30
N VAL A 63 -4.96 2.49 3.75
CA VAL A 63 -6.22 2.53 3.03
C VAL A 63 -6.16 3.71 2.06
N VAL A 64 -6.13 3.39 0.78
CA VAL A 64 -6.05 4.41 -0.27
C VAL A 64 -7.40 4.63 -0.90
N ASN A 65 -7.64 5.86 -1.33
CA ASN A 65 -8.81 6.18 -2.13
C ASN A 65 -8.44 5.88 -3.58
N ALA A 66 -8.73 4.67 -4.01
CA ALA A 66 -8.32 4.21 -5.33
C ALA A 66 -9.25 4.77 -6.40
N THR A 67 -8.67 5.37 -7.42
CA THR A 67 -9.42 5.99 -8.51
C THR A 67 -9.39 5.14 -9.78
N SER A 68 -8.42 4.24 -9.89
CA SER A 68 -8.30 3.37 -11.05
C SER A 68 -7.44 2.17 -10.73
N ARG A 69 -7.58 1.12 -11.52
CA ARG A 69 -6.73 -0.04 -11.41
C ARG A 69 -5.27 0.29 -11.75
N LYS A 70 -5.09 1.16 -12.73
CA LYS A 70 -3.76 1.61 -13.12
C LYS A 70 -3.01 2.25 -11.96
N GLN A 71 -3.72 3.06 -11.16
CA GLN A 71 -3.15 3.66 -9.97
C GLN A 71 -2.67 2.60 -8.98
N LEU A 72 -3.52 1.60 -8.72
CA LEU A 72 -3.17 0.50 -7.80
C LEU A 72 -1.97 -0.29 -8.31
N ASP A 73 -1.96 -0.61 -9.58
CA ASP A 73 -0.85 -1.35 -10.18
C ASP A 73 0.47 -0.59 -10.05
N ALA A 74 0.43 0.72 -10.25
CA ALA A 74 1.61 1.56 -10.10
C ALA A 74 2.10 1.58 -8.65
N ILE A 75 1.20 1.63 -7.69
CA ILE A 75 1.55 1.59 -6.28
C ILE A 75 2.22 0.26 -5.94
N TYR A 76 1.62 -0.85 -6.35
CA TYR A 76 2.18 -2.16 -6.07
C TYR A 76 3.55 -2.35 -6.73
N GLN A 77 3.72 -1.86 -7.95
CA GLN A 77 5.00 -1.95 -8.63
C GLN A 77 6.09 -1.21 -7.86
N ASP A 78 5.80 0.01 -7.40
CA ASP A 78 6.76 0.78 -6.63
C ASP A 78 7.09 0.12 -5.30
N LEU A 79 6.09 -0.51 -4.67
CA LEU A 79 6.33 -1.22 -3.41
C LEU A 79 7.21 -2.45 -3.64
N VAL A 80 6.96 -3.19 -4.69
CA VAL A 80 7.77 -4.38 -5.02
C VAL A 80 9.20 -3.99 -5.35
N ASP A 81 9.40 -2.85 -5.99
CA ASP A 81 10.73 -2.37 -6.36
C ASP A 81 11.50 -1.78 -5.18
N CYS A 82 10.84 -1.58 -4.04
CA CYS A 82 11.47 -1.00 -2.85
C CYS A 82 12.18 -2.07 -2.03
N GLU A 83 13.49 -1.87 -1.78
CA GLU A 83 14.28 -2.81 -0.98
C GLU A 83 13.73 -3.06 0.41
N ALA A 84 13.16 -2.03 1.01
CA ALA A 84 12.66 -2.12 2.39
C ALA A 84 11.39 -2.97 2.47
N VAL A 85 10.71 -3.19 1.36
CA VAL A 85 9.46 -3.96 1.32
C VAL A 85 9.77 -5.39 0.92
N ILE A 86 9.44 -6.33 1.80
CA ILE A 86 9.63 -7.76 1.54
C ILE A 86 8.44 -8.30 0.77
N MET A 87 7.25 -7.83 1.11
CA MET A 87 6.01 -8.34 0.53
C MET A 87 4.97 -7.24 0.50
N ALA A 88 4.19 -7.19 -0.57
CA ALA A 88 3.05 -6.28 -0.69
C ALA A 88 1.81 -7.09 -1.10
N LEU A 89 0.69 -6.84 -0.41
CA LEU A 89 -0.57 -7.56 -0.65
C LEU A 89 -1.72 -6.62 -0.96
#